data_efbb338c922e38649973ef3bcd69aef4
#
_entry.id   efbb338c922e38649973ef3bcd69aef4
#
_cell.length_a   1.000
_cell.length_b   1.000
_cell.length_c   1.000
_cell.angle_alpha   90.00
_cell.angle_beta   90.00
_cell.angle_gamma   90.00
#
_symmetry.space_group_name_H-M   'P 1'
#
loop_
_entity.id
_entity.type
_entity.pdbx_description
1 polymer ?
#
loop_
_entity_poly.entity_id
_entity_poly.type
_entity_poly.pdbx_seq_one_letter_code
_entity_poly.pdbx_strand_id
1 'polypeptide(L)'
;IYRDDTEMPHFDYRPVYYFDVHMGDNPFVPNAITYPILHNVNEVYDTRKLEYAYWDSNMYAHYDEDGNILSEYEHGYGVIPFVFTHRENQLDSFFVEGANDIVDCNEQVNITMTELQLGLRFQMFGQPFVTGVYSDKGMKRTGSDSILDLPEGATFGIASPGGNIQSVIESVKFQVDLVAQNNHLYVQFAQDGGEVPSGIALKIKDLERFEDYQDDIELWRMYEHELYHVERAIAGYNGINLPGELKLDFIEPEYPKSVQDQILIENHALQNNLATQPQLLQKYNKDLTIEEAREIVRANKQENEQQSIFERIRQQNQRT
;
A
#
# COMPACT_ATOMS: atom_id res chain seq x y z
N ILE A 1 26.02 -14.11 -3.29
CA ILE A 1 25.95 -14.46 -1.84
C ILE A 1 27.08 -13.74 -1.15
N TYR A 2 26.76 -12.86 -0.22
CA TYR A 2 27.76 -12.25 0.66
C TYR A 2 27.86 -13.12 1.93
N ARG A 3 29.08 -13.46 2.32
CA ARG A 3 29.32 -14.12 3.58
C ARG A 3 29.60 -13.02 4.61
N ASP A 4 28.70 -12.86 5.56
CA ASP A 4 28.96 -12.07 6.74
C ASP A 4 29.76 -12.92 7.75
N ASP A 5 30.43 -12.28 8.73
CA ASP A 5 31.22 -12.94 9.79
C ASP A 5 30.37 -13.84 10.71
N THR A 6 29.05 -13.96 10.46
CA THR A 6 28.07 -14.71 11.24
C THR A 6 27.80 -16.14 10.76
N GLU A 7 28.59 -16.72 9.87
CA GLU A 7 28.43 -18.09 9.32
C GLU A 7 27.16 -18.34 8.48
N MET A 8 26.17 -17.44 8.47
CA MET A 8 24.95 -17.58 7.66
C MET A 8 25.12 -16.95 6.29
N PRO A 9 24.68 -17.61 5.21
CA PRO A 9 24.68 -16.99 3.88
C PRO A 9 23.69 -15.85 3.85
N HIS A 10 24.11 -14.72 3.28
CA HIS A 10 23.23 -13.60 3.02
C HIS A 10 22.86 -13.59 1.54
N PHE A 11 21.55 -13.57 1.25
CA PHE A 11 21.01 -13.46 -0.12
C PHE A 11 20.66 -12.01 -0.42
N ASP A 12 21.02 -11.55 -1.61
CA ASP A 12 20.62 -10.24 -2.13
C ASP A 12 19.42 -10.44 -3.07
N TYR A 13 18.27 -9.91 -2.70
CA TYR A 13 17.03 -10.00 -3.46
C TYR A 13 16.81 -8.71 -4.24
N ARG A 14 16.54 -8.85 -5.53
CA ARG A 14 16.28 -7.71 -6.41
C ARG A 14 14.94 -7.86 -7.10
N PRO A 15 13.97 -6.98 -6.83
CA PRO A 15 12.70 -7.01 -7.54
C PRO A 15 12.90 -6.57 -9.00
N VAL A 16 12.28 -7.31 -9.92
CA VAL A 16 12.23 -7.00 -11.34
C VAL A 16 10.79 -6.78 -11.74
N TYR A 17 10.47 -5.57 -12.23
CA TYR A 17 9.09 -5.19 -12.57
C TYR A 17 8.80 -5.22 -14.07
N TYR A 18 9.84 -5.02 -14.89
CA TYR A 18 9.73 -5.00 -16.35
C TYR A 18 10.52 -6.17 -16.89
N PHE A 19 9.82 -7.18 -17.34
CA PHE A 19 10.45 -8.39 -17.86
C PHE A 19 9.56 -9.07 -18.88
N ASP A 20 10.17 -9.92 -19.67
CA ASP A 20 9.51 -10.86 -20.57
C ASP A 20 9.93 -12.29 -20.22
N VAL A 21 9.07 -13.24 -20.49
CA VAL A 21 9.30 -14.65 -20.16
C VAL A 21 9.28 -15.51 -21.42
N HIS A 22 10.20 -16.46 -21.47
CA HIS A 22 10.26 -17.44 -22.53
C HIS A 22 9.64 -18.74 -22.05
N MET A 23 8.49 -19.10 -22.63
CA MET A 23 7.73 -20.29 -22.27
C MET A 23 8.26 -21.51 -23.00
N GLY A 24 8.19 -22.67 -22.32
CA GLY A 24 8.40 -23.98 -22.91
C GLY A 24 7.08 -24.64 -23.31
N ASP A 25 7.06 -25.97 -23.16
CA ASP A 25 5.87 -26.76 -23.43
C ASP A 25 4.73 -26.48 -22.43
N ASN A 26 5.07 -26.04 -21.22
CA ASN A 26 4.10 -25.63 -20.22
C ASN A 26 3.92 -24.10 -20.25
N PRO A 27 2.71 -23.59 -20.57
CA PRO A 27 2.44 -22.17 -20.68
C PRO A 27 2.45 -21.40 -19.33
N PHE A 28 2.61 -22.09 -18.20
CA PHE A 28 2.63 -21.49 -16.87
C PHE A 28 4.01 -21.49 -16.22
N VAL A 29 4.98 -22.22 -16.83
CA VAL A 29 6.33 -22.34 -16.27
C VAL A 29 7.33 -21.75 -17.25
N PRO A 30 7.90 -20.58 -16.97
CA PRO A 30 8.94 -20.00 -17.81
C PRO A 30 10.21 -20.85 -17.85
N ASN A 31 10.79 -20.97 -19.03
CA ASN A 31 12.10 -21.59 -19.24
C ASN A 31 13.23 -20.57 -19.14
N ALA A 32 12.95 -19.30 -19.36
CA ALA A 32 13.90 -18.21 -19.24
C ALA A 32 13.18 -16.88 -19.01
N ILE A 33 13.92 -15.90 -18.55
CA ILE A 33 13.49 -14.52 -18.34
C ILE A 33 14.45 -13.56 -19.02
N THR A 34 13.90 -12.49 -19.60
CA THR A 34 14.66 -11.36 -20.14
C THR A 34 14.15 -10.07 -19.51
N TYR A 35 15.04 -9.21 -19.04
CA TYR A 35 14.66 -7.92 -18.47
C TYR A 35 15.69 -6.83 -18.81
N PRO A 36 15.27 -5.56 -18.90
CA PRO A 36 16.17 -4.44 -19.12
C PRO A 36 17.03 -4.16 -17.88
N ILE A 37 18.32 -3.94 -18.08
CA ILE A 37 19.25 -3.50 -17.05
C ILE A 37 19.13 -1.98 -16.94
N LEU A 38 18.54 -1.50 -15.87
CA LEU A 38 18.33 -0.08 -15.61
C LEU A 38 19.47 0.45 -14.76
N HIS A 39 20.39 1.19 -15.37
CA HIS A 39 21.48 1.88 -14.67
C HIS A 39 20.99 3.13 -13.92
N ASN A 40 19.87 3.74 -14.41
CA ASN A 40 19.27 4.92 -13.82
C ASN A 40 17.76 4.95 -14.08
N VAL A 41 16.95 5.41 -13.12
CA VAL A 41 15.47 5.48 -13.24
C VAL A 41 15.03 6.31 -14.46
N ASN A 42 15.84 7.27 -14.89
CA ASN A 42 15.55 8.10 -16.07
C ASN A 42 15.84 7.40 -17.41
N GLU A 43 16.56 6.28 -17.40
CA GLU A 43 16.92 5.54 -18.61
C GLU A 43 15.80 4.67 -19.17
N VAL A 44 14.73 4.44 -18.39
CA VAL A 44 13.52 3.72 -18.85
C VAL A 44 12.91 4.35 -20.11
N TYR A 45 13.11 5.66 -20.29
CA TYR A 45 12.58 6.41 -21.45
C TYR A 45 13.60 6.63 -22.56
N ASP A 46 14.87 6.30 -22.35
CA ASP A 46 15.91 6.36 -23.39
C ASP A 46 16.27 4.97 -23.92
N THR A 47 15.42 4.47 -24.82
CA THR A 47 15.57 3.14 -25.43
C THR A 47 16.90 2.94 -26.17
N ARG A 48 17.65 4.02 -26.45
CA ARG A 48 18.92 3.96 -27.19
C ARG A 48 20.10 3.45 -26.37
N LYS A 49 19.91 3.18 -25.07
CA LYS A 49 20.95 2.70 -24.15
C LYS A 49 20.50 1.54 -23.30
N LEU A 50 19.41 0.89 -23.67
CA LEU A 50 18.91 -0.25 -22.91
C LEU A 50 19.80 -1.47 -23.20
N GLU A 51 20.25 -2.08 -22.13
CA GLU A 51 20.90 -3.38 -22.13
C GLU A 51 19.94 -4.38 -21.49
N TYR A 52 20.07 -5.64 -21.88
CA TYR A 52 19.14 -6.68 -21.45
C TYR A 52 19.88 -7.83 -20.79
N ALA A 53 19.36 -8.31 -19.69
CA ALA A 53 19.79 -9.52 -19.04
C ALA A 53 18.86 -10.69 -19.40
N TYR A 54 19.44 -11.80 -19.80
CA TYR A 54 18.77 -13.06 -20.03
C TYR A 54 19.24 -14.08 -19.00
N TRP A 55 18.32 -14.83 -18.44
CA TRP A 55 18.59 -15.93 -17.53
C TRP A 55 17.73 -17.14 -17.88
N ASP A 56 18.36 -18.30 -17.94
CA ASP A 56 17.69 -19.59 -17.91
C ASP A 56 18.17 -20.43 -16.72
N SER A 57 17.95 -21.74 -16.73
CA SER A 57 18.36 -22.63 -15.63
C SER A 57 19.87 -22.79 -15.49
N ASN A 58 20.67 -22.48 -16.53
CA ASN A 58 22.10 -22.73 -16.57
C ASN A 58 22.93 -21.53 -17.02
N MET A 59 22.35 -20.67 -17.88
CA MET A 59 23.04 -19.61 -18.56
C MET A 59 22.57 -18.22 -18.14
N TYR A 60 23.51 -17.30 -18.07
CA TYR A 60 23.27 -15.86 -18.06
C TYR A 60 23.86 -15.26 -19.32
N ALA A 61 23.14 -14.37 -19.96
CA ALA A 61 23.65 -13.57 -21.07
C ALA A 61 23.23 -12.10 -20.93
N HIS A 62 24.10 -11.23 -21.36
CA HIS A 62 23.94 -9.79 -21.36
C HIS A 62 23.99 -9.29 -22.80
N TYR A 63 22.95 -8.57 -23.23
CA TYR A 63 22.78 -8.10 -24.62
C TYR A 63 22.70 -6.58 -24.67
N ASP A 64 23.12 -6.03 -25.79
CA ASP A 64 22.82 -4.63 -26.14
C ASP A 64 21.44 -4.52 -26.81
N GLU A 65 21.05 -3.29 -27.17
CA GLU A 65 19.78 -2.98 -27.83
C GLU A 65 19.65 -3.62 -29.25
N ASP A 66 20.76 -3.93 -29.88
CA ASP A 66 20.83 -4.56 -31.22
C ASP A 66 20.79 -6.09 -31.11
N GLY A 67 20.79 -6.65 -29.92
CA GLY A 67 20.81 -8.09 -29.65
C GLY A 67 22.21 -8.73 -29.73
N ASN A 68 23.27 -7.94 -29.70
CA ASN A 68 24.62 -8.49 -29.65
C ASN A 68 24.95 -8.90 -28.22
N ILE A 69 25.58 -10.05 -28.05
CA ILE A 69 26.01 -10.55 -26.75
C ILE A 69 27.23 -9.75 -26.29
N LEU A 70 27.06 -9.05 -25.14
CA LEU A 70 28.15 -8.32 -24.50
C LEU A 70 28.94 -9.24 -23.55
N SER A 71 28.26 -10.12 -22.85
CA SER A 71 28.86 -11.15 -22.00
C SER A 71 27.91 -12.32 -21.81
N GLU A 72 28.46 -13.51 -21.61
CA GLU A 72 27.71 -14.71 -21.28
C GLU A 72 28.55 -15.61 -20.36
N TYR A 73 27.86 -16.35 -19.46
CA TYR A 73 28.52 -17.36 -18.63
C TYR A 73 27.52 -18.39 -18.12
N GLU A 74 28.01 -19.58 -17.85
CA GLU A 74 27.25 -20.62 -17.18
C GLU A 74 27.28 -20.37 -15.67
N HIS A 75 26.09 -20.24 -15.06
CA HIS A 75 25.98 -20.08 -13.61
C HIS A 75 25.79 -21.40 -12.86
N GLY A 76 25.33 -22.46 -13.54
CA GLY A 76 25.28 -23.82 -13.02
C GLY A 76 24.33 -24.05 -11.84
N TYR A 77 23.34 -23.19 -11.63
CA TYR A 77 22.37 -23.35 -10.51
C TYR A 77 21.37 -24.50 -10.77
N GLY A 78 21.13 -24.82 -12.05
CA GLY A 78 20.16 -25.84 -12.44
C GLY A 78 18.68 -25.39 -12.30
N VAL A 79 18.47 -24.15 -11.89
CA VAL A 79 17.16 -23.51 -11.75
C VAL A 79 17.25 -22.07 -12.24
N ILE A 80 16.14 -21.51 -12.70
CA ILE A 80 16.06 -20.07 -12.98
C ILE A 80 16.10 -19.35 -11.61
N PRO A 81 17.04 -18.39 -11.40
CA PRO A 81 17.19 -17.75 -10.09
C PRO A 81 16.13 -16.65 -9.84
N PHE A 82 14.89 -16.91 -10.23
CA PHE A 82 13.74 -16.00 -10.09
C PHE A 82 12.53 -16.76 -9.57
N VAL A 83 11.74 -16.06 -8.76
CA VAL A 83 10.42 -16.49 -8.34
C VAL A 83 9.41 -15.49 -8.90
N PHE A 84 8.44 -16.00 -9.64
CA PHE A 84 7.41 -15.19 -10.28
C PHE A 84 6.21 -15.09 -9.37
N THR A 85 5.95 -13.90 -8.83
CA THR A 85 4.83 -13.65 -7.94
C THR A 85 3.68 -13.04 -8.69
N HIS A 86 2.49 -13.63 -8.56
CA HIS A 86 1.24 -13.15 -9.13
C HIS A 86 0.27 -12.81 -7.99
N ARG A 87 -0.63 -11.87 -8.24
CA ARG A 87 -1.68 -11.51 -7.27
C ARG A 87 -2.71 -12.64 -7.11
N GLU A 88 -2.96 -13.37 -8.17
CA GLU A 88 -3.98 -14.40 -8.24
C GLU A 88 -3.42 -15.66 -8.92
N ASN A 89 -4.07 -16.80 -8.71
CA ASN A 89 -3.71 -18.02 -9.41
C ASN A 89 -3.87 -17.84 -10.90
N GLN A 90 -2.87 -18.27 -11.66
CA GLN A 90 -2.89 -18.24 -13.12
C GLN A 90 -3.87 -19.28 -13.64
N LEU A 91 -4.84 -18.85 -14.44
CA LEU A 91 -5.82 -19.77 -15.06
C LEU A 91 -5.56 -19.98 -16.55
N ASP A 92 -5.29 -18.91 -17.30
CA ASP A 92 -5.25 -18.94 -18.76
C ASP A 92 -3.93 -18.41 -19.35
N SER A 93 -3.21 -17.55 -18.66
CA SER A 93 -1.95 -16.97 -19.12
C SER A 93 -0.99 -16.73 -17.99
N PHE A 94 0.31 -16.63 -18.32
CA PHE A 94 1.34 -16.31 -17.34
C PHE A 94 1.18 -14.89 -16.77
N PHE A 95 0.92 -13.91 -17.62
CA PHE A 95 0.63 -12.54 -17.18
C PHE A 95 -0.86 -12.42 -16.87
N VAL A 96 -1.18 -12.16 -15.62
CA VAL A 96 -2.55 -11.90 -15.16
C VAL A 96 -2.87 -10.43 -15.36
N GLU A 97 -3.98 -10.14 -16.03
CA GLU A 97 -4.50 -8.78 -16.12
C GLU A 97 -5.02 -8.36 -14.74
N GLY A 98 -4.63 -7.17 -14.30
CA GLY A 98 -5.07 -6.68 -13.00
C GLY A 98 -4.97 -5.16 -12.89
N ALA A 99 -5.80 -4.59 -11.99
CA ALA A 99 -5.82 -3.16 -11.64
C ALA A 99 -6.06 -2.19 -12.82
N ASN A 100 -6.54 -2.65 -13.97
CA ASN A 100 -6.88 -1.79 -15.11
C ASN A 100 -7.97 -0.80 -14.73
N ASP A 101 -8.97 -1.24 -13.96
CA ASP A 101 -10.05 -0.41 -13.44
C ASP A 101 -9.54 0.74 -12.54
N ILE A 102 -8.49 0.50 -11.73
CA ILE A 102 -7.84 1.53 -10.91
C ILE A 102 -7.15 2.57 -11.80
N VAL A 103 -6.42 2.12 -12.82
CA VAL A 103 -5.72 3.01 -13.76
C VAL A 103 -6.71 3.86 -14.54
N ASP A 104 -7.74 3.23 -15.12
CA ASP A 104 -8.79 3.88 -15.88
C ASP A 104 -9.57 4.89 -15.02
N CYS A 105 -9.92 4.51 -13.78
CA CYS A 105 -10.57 5.41 -12.83
C CYS A 105 -9.69 6.62 -12.50
N ASN A 106 -8.40 6.40 -12.24
CA ASN A 106 -7.47 7.49 -11.96
C ASN A 106 -7.38 8.47 -13.14
N GLU A 107 -7.33 7.98 -14.37
CA GLU A 107 -7.34 8.83 -15.56
C GLU A 107 -8.65 9.62 -15.67
N GLN A 108 -9.80 8.96 -15.53
CA GLN A 108 -11.11 9.61 -15.59
C GLN A 108 -11.30 10.66 -14.49
N VAL A 109 -10.87 10.38 -13.27
CA VAL A 109 -10.91 11.35 -12.17
C VAL A 109 -10.04 12.57 -12.48
N ASN A 110 -8.83 12.39 -13.00
CA ASN A 110 -7.94 13.49 -13.37
C ASN A 110 -8.53 14.36 -14.49
N ILE A 111 -9.14 13.76 -15.50
CA ILE A 111 -9.85 14.48 -16.57
C ILE A 111 -11.01 15.27 -15.97
N THR A 112 -11.89 14.61 -15.20
CA THR A 112 -13.07 15.22 -14.60
C THR A 112 -12.71 16.37 -13.66
N MET A 113 -11.65 16.22 -12.85
CA MET A 113 -11.16 17.29 -11.97
C MET A 113 -10.60 18.47 -12.75
N THR A 114 -9.96 18.24 -13.89
CA THR A 114 -9.49 19.30 -14.79
C THR A 114 -10.66 20.06 -15.40
N GLU A 115 -11.66 19.34 -15.90
CA GLU A 115 -12.90 19.94 -16.44
C GLU A 115 -13.67 20.71 -15.36
N LEU A 116 -13.73 20.18 -14.13
CA LEU A 116 -14.34 20.86 -13.00
C LEU A 116 -13.64 22.20 -12.69
N GLN A 117 -12.30 22.22 -12.70
CA GLN A 117 -11.54 23.46 -12.51
C GLN A 117 -11.82 24.48 -13.61
N LEU A 118 -11.91 24.04 -14.87
CA LEU A 118 -12.30 24.90 -15.97
C LEU A 118 -13.73 25.41 -15.81
N GLY A 119 -14.66 24.52 -15.46
CA GLY A 119 -16.07 24.89 -15.21
C GLY A 119 -16.22 25.91 -14.09
N LEU A 120 -15.49 25.70 -12.96
CA LEU A 120 -15.43 26.67 -11.85
C LEU A 120 -14.93 28.04 -12.31
N ARG A 121 -13.87 28.06 -13.13
CA ARG A 121 -13.32 29.30 -13.69
C ARG A 121 -14.35 30.03 -14.54
N PHE A 122 -15.08 29.34 -15.41
CA PHE A 122 -16.14 29.93 -16.22
C PHE A 122 -17.33 30.40 -15.39
N GLN A 123 -17.70 29.65 -14.35
CA GLN A 123 -18.76 30.09 -13.43
C GLN A 123 -18.38 31.32 -12.61
N MET A 124 -17.14 31.40 -12.14
CA MET A 124 -16.66 32.55 -11.35
C MET A 124 -16.60 33.84 -12.18
N PHE A 125 -16.17 33.74 -13.43
CA PHE A 125 -15.99 34.93 -14.28
C PHE A 125 -17.22 35.19 -15.14
N GLY A 126 -18.05 34.20 -15.45
CA GLY A 126 -19.19 34.31 -16.34
C GLY A 126 -18.83 34.90 -17.72
N GLN A 127 -19.73 34.89 -18.63
CA GLN A 127 -19.56 35.57 -19.89
C GLN A 127 -20.38 36.88 -19.88
N PRO A 128 -19.71 38.05 -19.86
CA PRO A 128 -20.42 39.32 -19.91
C PRO A 128 -21.08 39.50 -21.30
N PHE A 129 -22.32 39.95 -21.31
CA PHE A 129 -23.03 40.29 -22.52
C PHE A 129 -23.80 41.60 -22.35
N VAL A 130 -24.02 42.29 -23.45
CA VAL A 130 -24.81 43.50 -23.50
C VAL A 130 -25.93 43.30 -24.50
N THR A 131 -27.18 43.62 -24.10
CA THR A 131 -28.36 43.66 -25.00
C THR A 131 -28.86 45.08 -25.15
N GLY A 132 -29.42 45.41 -26.27
CA GLY A 132 -29.94 46.74 -26.58
C GLY A 132 -29.35 47.33 -27.87
N VAL A 133 -29.40 48.63 -28.00
CA VAL A 133 -29.02 49.32 -29.27
C VAL A 133 -27.56 49.05 -29.61
N TYR A 134 -27.31 48.44 -30.76
CA TYR A 134 -26.00 48.17 -31.31
C TYR A 134 -25.25 49.49 -31.61
N SER A 135 -24.20 49.74 -30.87
CA SER A 135 -23.28 50.83 -31.14
C SER A 135 -22.04 50.26 -31.81
N ASP A 136 -21.74 50.73 -33.01
CA ASP A 136 -20.61 50.27 -33.85
C ASP A 136 -19.22 50.65 -33.30
N LYS A 137 -19.11 50.95 -32.03
CA LYS A 137 -17.88 51.33 -31.36
C LYS A 137 -17.36 50.20 -30.50
N GLY A 138 -16.53 49.38 -31.12
CA GLY A 138 -15.52 48.54 -30.55
C GLY A 138 -15.77 47.79 -29.22
N MET A 139 -15.17 46.62 -29.07
CA MET A 139 -15.18 45.83 -27.86
C MET A 139 -14.88 46.67 -26.60
N LYS A 140 -15.86 46.82 -25.71
CA LYS A 140 -15.66 47.48 -24.42
C LYS A 140 -14.87 46.54 -23.50
N ARG A 141 -13.81 47.04 -22.92
CA ARG A 141 -13.03 46.35 -21.92
C ARG A 141 -13.88 46.21 -20.64
N THR A 142 -14.08 44.96 -20.19
CA THR A 142 -14.71 44.65 -18.90
C THR A 142 -13.66 44.17 -17.94
N GLY A 143 -13.58 44.78 -16.78
CA GLY A 143 -12.63 44.41 -15.71
C GLY A 143 -12.98 45.15 -14.42
N SER A 144 -12.42 44.72 -13.29
CA SER A 144 -12.66 45.36 -12.00
C SER A 144 -12.14 46.82 -11.90
N ASP A 145 -11.36 47.22 -12.88
CA ASP A 145 -10.71 48.55 -13.01
C ASP A 145 -11.34 49.42 -14.10
N SER A 146 -12.43 48.94 -14.74
CA SER A 146 -13.10 49.67 -15.80
C SER A 146 -14.55 50.03 -15.47
N ILE A 147 -14.92 51.27 -15.71
CA ILE A 147 -16.31 51.74 -15.59
C ILE A 147 -17.08 51.32 -16.87
N LEU A 148 -18.18 50.60 -16.68
CA LEU A 148 -19.04 50.20 -17.76
C LEU A 148 -20.04 51.33 -18.06
N ASP A 149 -19.82 52.03 -19.18
CA ASP A 149 -20.73 53.05 -19.68
C ASP A 149 -21.61 52.43 -20.78
N LEU A 150 -22.93 52.36 -20.53
CA LEU A 150 -23.91 51.74 -21.43
C LEU A 150 -24.78 52.80 -22.03
N PRO A 151 -25.11 52.71 -23.34
CA PRO A 151 -26.06 53.61 -23.96
C PRO A 151 -27.47 53.43 -23.37
N GLU A 152 -28.30 54.50 -23.49
CA GLU A 152 -29.68 54.49 -23.00
C GLU A 152 -30.47 53.32 -23.62
N GLY A 153 -31.09 52.46 -22.76
CA GLY A 153 -31.85 51.28 -23.20
C GLY A 153 -31.00 50.00 -23.34
N ALA A 154 -29.68 50.05 -23.13
CA ALA A 154 -28.85 48.85 -23.10
C ALA A 154 -28.85 48.19 -21.72
N THR A 155 -28.85 46.87 -21.70
CA THR A 155 -28.75 46.07 -20.47
C THR A 155 -27.49 45.24 -20.48
N PHE A 156 -26.73 45.29 -19.39
CA PHE A 156 -25.57 44.42 -19.15
C PHE A 156 -26.01 43.21 -18.33
N GLY A 157 -25.55 42.04 -18.74
CA GLY A 157 -25.73 40.82 -17.99
C GLY A 157 -24.45 39.96 -17.99
N ILE A 158 -24.39 39.05 -17.09
CA ILE A 158 -23.34 38.02 -17.03
C ILE A 158 -24.04 36.67 -17.17
N ALA A 159 -23.75 35.97 -18.25
CA ALA A 159 -24.20 34.62 -18.44
C ALA A 159 -23.22 33.70 -17.71
N SER A 160 -23.71 32.99 -16.68
CA SER A 160 -22.96 31.94 -16.02
C SER A 160 -23.52 30.59 -16.44
N PRO A 161 -22.71 29.67 -16.94
CA PRO A 161 -23.18 28.31 -17.18
C PRO A 161 -23.59 27.69 -15.84
N GLY A 162 -24.90 27.35 -15.74
CA GLY A 162 -25.49 26.79 -14.51
C GLY A 162 -25.11 25.35 -14.24
N GLY A 163 -23.82 25.02 -14.23
CA GLY A 163 -23.34 23.67 -13.91
C GLY A 163 -23.49 23.32 -12.43
N ASN A 164 -23.94 22.13 -12.14
CA ASN A 164 -24.03 21.63 -10.77
C ASN A 164 -22.69 21.00 -10.34
N ILE A 165 -21.80 21.80 -9.76
CA ILE A 165 -20.48 21.40 -9.28
C ILE A 165 -20.58 20.25 -8.27
N GLN A 166 -21.59 20.30 -7.40
CA GLN A 166 -21.79 19.29 -6.36
C GLN A 166 -22.06 17.91 -6.99
N SER A 167 -22.88 17.84 -8.05
CA SER A 167 -23.13 16.58 -8.74
C SER A 167 -21.88 16.00 -9.41
N VAL A 168 -20.96 16.83 -9.89
CA VAL A 168 -19.68 16.36 -10.45
C VAL A 168 -18.81 15.77 -9.34
N ILE A 169 -18.71 16.41 -8.19
CA ILE A 169 -17.98 15.91 -7.03
C ILE A 169 -18.56 14.58 -6.54
N GLU A 170 -19.89 14.49 -6.47
CA GLU A 170 -20.58 13.25 -6.08
C GLU A 170 -20.35 12.13 -7.10
N SER A 171 -20.33 12.43 -8.38
CA SER A 171 -19.99 11.46 -9.44
C SER A 171 -18.56 10.94 -9.31
N VAL A 172 -17.59 11.81 -9.03
CA VAL A 172 -16.19 11.40 -8.80
C VAL A 172 -16.10 10.51 -7.56
N LYS A 173 -16.75 10.90 -6.47
CA LYS A 173 -16.79 10.06 -5.24
C LYS A 173 -17.37 8.69 -5.52
N PHE A 174 -18.50 8.64 -6.24
CA PHE A 174 -19.14 7.38 -6.61
C PHE A 174 -18.24 6.46 -7.46
N GLN A 175 -17.51 7.02 -8.43
CA GLN A 175 -16.57 6.26 -9.26
C GLN A 175 -15.42 5.68 -8.41
N VAL A 176 -14.85 6.49 -7.52
CA VAL A 176 -13.79 6.05 -6.63
C VAL A 176 -14.28 4.96 -5.66
N ASP A 177 -15.49 5.13 -5.10
CA ASP A 177 -16.10 4.13 -4.22
C ASP A 177 -16.37 2.81 -4.94
N LEU A 178 -16.86 2.86 -6.18
CA LEU A 178 -17.13 1.67 -6.98
C LEU A 178 -15.85 0.87 -7.25
N VAL A 179 -14.78 1.54 -7.67
CA VAL A 179 -13.49 0.90 -7.93
C VAL A 179 -12.86 0.40 -6.63
N ALA A 180 -13.01 1.14 -5.53
CA ALA A 180 -12.56 0.69 -4.23
C ALA A 180 -13.27 -0.62 -3.80
N GLN A 181 -14.60 -0.69 -3.97
CA GLN A 181 -15.38 -1.90 -3.68
C GLN A 181 -14.95 -3.09 -4.56
N ASN A 182 -14.73 -2.88 -5.86
CA ASN A 182 -14.23 -3.94 -6.75
C ASN A 182 -12.87 -4.51 -6.34
N ASN A 183 -12.08 -3.70 -5.61
CA ASN A 183 -10.75 -4.10 -5.12
C ASN A 183 -10.74 -4.36 -3.60
N HIS A 184 -11.89 -4.60 -2.99
CA HIS A 184 -12.08 -4.87 -1.55
C HIS A 184 -11.43 -3.81 -0.65
N LEU A 185 -11.42 -2.55 -1.12
CA LEU A 185 -10.87 -1.41 -0.41
C LEU A 185 -11.99 -0.51 0.13
N TYR A 186 -11.77 0.05 1.30
CA TYR A 186 -12.64 1.07 1.86
C TYR A 186 -11.96 2.44 1.76
N VAL A 187 -12.63 3.39 1.07
CA VAL A 187 -12.17 4.78 0.96
C VAL A 187 -13.01 5.67 1.87
N GLN A 188 -12.35 6.40 2.75
CA GLN A 188 -13.00 7.41 3.58
C GLN A 188 -12.68 8.81 3.07
N PHE A 189 -13.70 9.56 2.64
CA PHE A 189 -13.55 10.95 2.28
C PHE A 189 -13.54 11.84 3.53
N ALA A 190 -12.63 12.81 3.58
CA ALA A 190 -12.42 13.69 4.74
C ALA A 190 -13.66 14.51 5.17
N GLN A 191 -14.67 14.60 4.30
CA GLN A 191 -15.93 15.31 4.60
C GLN A 191 -16.98 14.47 5.33
N ASP A 192 -16.81 13.18 5.40
CA ASP A 192 -17.67 12.31 6.17
C ASP A 192 -17.30 12.44 7.65
N GLY A 193 -17.60 13.59 8.26
CA GLY A 193 -17.28 13.96 9.64
C GLY A 193 -17.93 13.03 10.70
N GLY A 194 -17.80 11.73 10.49
CA GLY A 194 -18.24 10.68 11.39
C GLY A 194 -17.26 10.48 12.54
N GLU A 195 -17.79 10.04 13.67
CA GLU A 195 -17.00 9.51 14.78
C GLU A 195 -16.03 8.44 14.28
N VAL A 196 -14.83 8.40 14.85
CA VAL A 196 -13.85 7.34 14.54
C VAL A 196 -14.52 5.98 14.75
N PRO A 197 -14.66 5.14 13.74
CA PRO A 197 -15.34 3.86 13.88
C PRO A 197 -14.71 3.02 14.98
N SER A 198 -15.53 2.30 15.74
CA SER A 198 -15.01 1.34 16.72
C SER A 198 -14.17 0.26 16.01
N GLY A 199 -13.23 -0.37 16.72
CA GLY A 199 -12.42 -1.46 16.17
C GLY A 199 -13.25 -2.60 15.56
N ILE A 200 -14.46 -2.85 16.10
CA ILE A 200 -15.42 -3.82 15.55
C ILE A 200 -16.01 -3.32 14.22
N ALA A 201 -16.39 -2.04 14.16
CA ALA A 201 -16.92 -1.46 12.92
C ALA A 201 -15.87 -1.42 11.80
N LEU A 202 -14.59 -1.19 12.14
CA LEU A 202 -13.49 -1.30 11.17
C LEU A 202 -13.32 -2.74 10.69
N LYS A 203 -13.38 -3.73 11.59
CA LYS A 203 -13.31 -5.14 11.20
C LYS A 203 -14.40 -5.55 10.23
N ILE A 204 -15.64 -5.08 10.45
CA ILE A 204 -16.77 -5.39 9.57
C ILE A 204 -16.57 -4.74 8.19
N LYS A 205 -16.03 -3.51 8.16
CA LYS A 205 -15.73 -2.81 6.90
C LYS A 205 -14.58 -3.44 6.11
N ASP A 206 -13.61 -4.02 6.81
CA ASP A 206 -12.44 -4.66 6.21
C ASP A 206 -12.60 -6.18 6.09
N LEU A 207 -13.82 -6.72 6.24
CA LEU A 207 -14.04 -8.17 6.24
C LEU A 207 -13.63 -8.79 4.90
N GLU A 208 -14.03 -8.20 3.78
CA GLU A 208 -13.69 -8.67 2.43
C GLU A 208 -12.18 -8.68 2.22
N ARG A 209 -11.50 -7.62 2.66
CA ARG A 209 -10.03 -7.54 2.62
C ARG A 209 -9.35 -8.58 3.51
N PHE A 210 -9.99 -8.95 4.62
CA PHE A 210 -9.47 -10.01 5.48
C PHE A 210 -9.65 -11.39 4.85
N GLU A 211 -10.73 -11.61 4.11
CA GLU A 211 -10.94 -12.83 3.32
C GLU A 211 -9.89 -12.92 2.21
N ASP A 212 -9.64 -11.86 1.45
CA ASP A 212 -8.54 -11.81 0.47
C ASP A 212 -7.19 -12.14 1.10
N TYR A 213 -6.90 -11.59 2.28
CA TYR A 213 -5.66 -11.89 3.00
C TYR A 213 -5.54 -13.38 3.33
N GLN A 214 -6.64 -14.06 3.68
CA GLN A 214 -6.60 -15.51 3.95
C GLN A 214 -6.32 -16.31 2.67
N ASP A 215 -6.88 -15.90 1.56
CA ASP A 215 -6.63 -16.53 0.26
C ASP A 215 -5.19 -16.28 -0.21
N ASP A 216 -4.68 -15.06 0.00
CA ASP A 216 -3.30 -14.69 -0.31
C ASP A 216 -2.26 -15.51 0.47
N ILE A 217 -2.54 -15.92 1.71
CA ILE A 217 -1.62 -16.72 2.53
C ILE A 217 -1.19 -17.99 1.83
N GLU A 218 -2.13 -18.71 1.20
CA GLU A 218 -1.81 -19.96 0.50
C GLU A 218 -0.88 -19.72 -0.70
N LEU A 219 -1.16 -18.65 -1.46
CA LEU A 219 -0.38 -18.25 -2.61
C LEU A 219 1.03 -17.80 -2.21
N TRP A 220 1.14 -16.94 -1.18
CA TRP A 220 2.42 -16.50 -0.67
C TRP A 220 3.24 -17.63 -0.05
N ARG A 221 2.59 -18.59 0.60
CA ARG A 221 3.27 -19.78 1.11
C ARG A 221 3.91 -20.58 -0.02
N MET A 222 3.24 -20.70 -1.16
CA MET A 222 3.81 -21.34 -2.35
C MET A 222 5.05 -20.60 -2.84
N TYR A 223 4.98 -19.28 -3.00
CA TYR A 223 6.12 -18.46 -3.44
C TYR A 223 7.32 -18.52 -2.49
N GLU A 224 7.09 -18.52 -1.20
CA GLU A 224 8.15 -18.66 -0.21
C GLU A 224 8.83 -20.04 -0.27
N HIS A 225 8.08 -21.10 -0.55
CA HIS A 225 8.66 -22.42 -0.79
C HIS A 225 9.48 -22.48 -2.08
N GLU A 226 9.01 -21.84 -3.15
CA GLU A 226 9.76 -21.71 -4.39
C GLU A 226 11.05 -20.89 -4.18
N LEU A 227 10.96 -19.77 -3.47
CA LEU A 227 12.11 -18.95 -3.11
C LEU A 227 13.15 -19.76 -2.35
N TYR A 228 12.72 -20.51 -1.34
CA TYR A 228 13.62 -21.38 -0.58
C TYR A 228 14.27 -22.48 -1.45
N HIS A 229 13.56 -22.99 -2.45
CA HIS A 229 14.12 -23.94 -3.41
C HIS A 229 15.24 -23.30 -4.25
N VAL A 230 15.00 -22.09 -4.76
CA VAL A 230 16.01 -21.29 -5.50
C VAL A 230 17.21 -20.98 -4.62
N GLU A 231 17.00 -20.53 -3.38
CA GLU A 231 18.04 -20.26 -2.40
C GLU A 231 18.92 -21.49 -2.15
N ARG A 232 18.31 -22.66 -1.97
CA ARG A 232 19.05 -23.92 -1.77
C ARG A 232 19.90 -24.30 -2.98
N ALA A 233 19.39 -24.10 -4.20
CA ALA A 233 20.12 -24.37 -5.42
C ALA A 233 21.34 -23.46 -5.54
N ILE A 234 21.16 -22.13 -5.32
CA ILE A 234 22.24 -21.15 -5.37
C ILE A 234 23.28 -21.41 -4.25
N ALA A 235 22.82 -21.70 -3.02
CA ALA A 235 23.70 -22.01 -1.91
C ALA A 235 24.50 -23.28 -2.19
N GLY A 236 23.85 -24.35 -2.67
CA GLY A 236 24.47 -25.61 -3.03
C GLY A 236 25.56 -25.46 -4.07
N TYR A 237 25.33 -24.66 -5.12
CA TYR A 237 26.37 -24.33 -6.12
C TYR A 237 27.58 -23.64 -5.47
N ASN A 238 27.37 -22.79 -4.48
CA ASN A 238 28.44 -22.11 -3.74
C ASN A 238 29.03 -22.97 -2.59
N GLY A 239 28.71 -24.26 -2.51
CA GLY A 239 29.22 -25.17 -1.49
C GLY A 239 28.63 -24.95 -0.09
N ILE A 240 27.52 -24.24 0.01
CA ILE A 240 26.81 -23.98 1.26
C ILE A 240 25.60 -24.90 1.34
N ASN A 241 25.52 -25.70 2.38
CA ASN A 241 24.35 -26.53 2.63
C ASN A 241 23.38 -25.76 3.53
N LEU A 242 22.14 -25.52 3.06
CA LEU A 242 21.04 -25.00 3.87
C LEU A 242 20.26 -26.20 4.43
N PRO A 243 20.47 -26.56 5.70
CA PRO A 243 19.77 -27.68 6.33
C PRO A 243 18.37 -27.27 6.78
N GLY A 244 17.46 -28.23 6.75
CA GLY A 244 16.14 -28.10 7.36
C GLY A 244 15.00 -27.94 6.38
N GLU A 245 13.80 -27.84 6.94
CA GLU A 245 12.57 -27.55 6.26
C GLU A 245 12.16 -26.11 6.57
N LEU A 246 11.67 -25.39 5.55
CA LEU A 246 11.11 -24.06 5.72
C LEU A 246 9.79 -24.19 6.50
N LYS A 247 9.67 -23.46 7.60
CA LYS A 247 8.42 -23.30 8.36
C LYS A 247 8.00 -21.85 8.26
N LEU A 248 6.83 -21.64 7.68
CA LEU A 248 6.27 -20.32 7.47
C LEU A 248 5.09 -20.11 8.42
N ASP A 249 5.11 -18.97 9.08
CA ASP A 249 4.02 -18.50 9.93
C ASP A 249 3.68 -17.06 9.52
N PHE A 250 2.44 -16.84 9.11
CA PHE A 250 1.94 -15.52 8.70
C PHE A 250 1.20 -14.89 9.87
N ILE A 251 1.61 -13.68 10.24
CA ILE A 251 0.98 -12.94 11.33
C ILE A 251 -0.34 -12.36 10.85
N GLU A 252 -1.45 -12.72 11.48
CA GLU A 252 -2.75 -12.13 11.19
C GLU A 252 -2.74 -10.61 11.44
N PRO A 253 -3.41 -9.82 10.57
CA PRO A 253 -3.55 -8.38 10.79
C PRO A 253 -4.25 -8.09 12.12
N GLU A 254 -3.60 -7.33 13.00
CA GLU A 254 -4.18 -6.88 14.25
C GLU A 254 -4.89 -5.54 14.04
N TYR A 255 -6.20 -5.51 14.29
CA TYR A 255 -6.94 -4.25 14.32
C TYR A 255 -6.73 -3.52 15.64
N PRO A 256 -6.67 -2.17 15.61
CA PRO A 256 -6.57 -1.39 16.83
C PRO A 256 -7.77 -1.68 17.74
N LYS A 257 -7.49 -2.18 18.92
CA LYS A 257 -8.52 -2.43 19.96
C LYS A 257 -8.78 -1.14 20.69
N SER A 258 -10.05 -0.89 21.06
CA SER A 258 -10.31 0.21 21.97
C SER A 258 -9.62 -0.06 23.31
N VAL A 259 -9.23 1.00 24.03
CA VAL A 259 -8.62 0.85 25.36
C VAL A 259 -9.51 0.03 26.30
N GLN A 260 -10.84 0.16 26.18
CA GLN A 260 -11.80 -0.60 26.98
C GLN A 260 -11.79 -2.09 26.63
N ASP A 261 -11.79 -2.43 25.33
CA ASP A 261 -11.72 -3.84 24.89
C ASP A 261 -10.40 -4.49 25.31
N GLN A 262 -9.31 -3.74 25.24
CA GLN A 262 -8.01 -4.22 25.67
C GLN A 262 -7.98 -4.52 27.16
N ILE A 263 -8.49 -3.61 27.99
CA ILE A 263 -8.64 -3.82 29.45
C ILE A 263 -9.50 -5.05 29.74
N LEU A 264 -10.62 -5.24 29.04
CA LEU A 264 -11.49 -6.39 29.22
C LEU A 264 -10.79 -7.72 28.89
N ILE A 265 -10.09 -7.77 27.75
CA ILE A 265 -9.34 -8.96 27.31
C ILE A 265 -8.23 -9.29 28.32
N GLU A 266 -7.47 -8.30 28.77
CA GLU A 266 -6.38 -8.50 29.72
C GLU A 266 -6.87 -8.90 31.09
N ASN A 267 -7.95 -8.29 31.59
CA ASN A 267 -8.59 -8.70 32.83
C ASN A 267 -9.13 -10.14 32.74
N HIS A 268 -9.75 -10.51 31.62
CA HIS A 268 -10.21 -11.88 31.39
C HIS A 268 -9.02 -12.87 31.38
N ALA A 269 -7.92 -12.53 30.72
CA ALA A 269 -6.74 -13.35 30.69
C ALA A 269 -6.11 -13.55 32.09
N LEU A 270 -6.06 -12.49 32.90
CA LEU A 270 -5.57 -12.56 34.28
C LEU A 270 -6.50 -13.37 35.18
N GLN A 271 -7.83 -13.16 35.09
CA GLN A 271 -8.82 -13.84 35.92
C GLN A 271 -8.88 -15.35 35.65
N ASN A 272 -8.70 -15.76 34.40
CA ASN A 272 -8.71 -17.16 33.99
C ASN A 272 -7.32 -17.82 33.97
N ASN A 273 -6.29 -17.17 34.51
CA ASN A 273 -4.90 -17.65 34.52
C ASN A 273 -4.33 -17.97 33.13
N LEU A 274 -4.84 -17.34 32.09
CA LEU A 274 -4.32 -17.49 30.73
C LEU A 274 -3.04 -16.65 30.52
N ALA A 275 -2.87 -15.59 31.31
CA ALA A 275 -1.67 -14.76 31.33
C ALA A 275 -1.34 -14.33 32.75
N THR A 276 -0.07 -14.02 32.99
CA THR A 276 0.40 -13.44 34.25
C THR A 276 0.71 -11.95 34.10
N GLN A 277 0.68 -11.19 35.19
CA GLN A 277 1.04 -9.76 35.15
C GLN A 277 2.43 -9.50 34.56
N PRO A 278 3.49 -10.29 34.85
CA PRO A 278 4.77 -10.13 34.18
C PRO A 278 4.72 -10.34 32.66
N GLN A 279 3.94 -11.30 32.16
CA GLN A 279 3.76 -11.52 30.73
C GLN A 279 3.03 -10.35 30.04
N LEU A 280 2.03 -9.77 30.71
CA LEU A 280 1.38 -8.55 30.20
C LEU A 280 2.34 -7.35 30.18
N LEU A 281 3.17 -7.20 31.22
CA LEU A 281 4.18 -6.13 31.24
C LEU A 281 5.21 -6.29 30.12
N GLN A 282 5.66 -7.52 29.86
CA GLN A 282 6.56 -7.85 28.75
C GLN A 282 5.92 -7.55 27.38
N LYS A 283 4.61 -7.80 27.22
CA LYS A 283 3.87 -7.48 26.00
C LYS A 283 3.92 -5.98 25.67
N TYR A 284 3.84 -5.11 26.70
CA TYR A 284 3.94 -3.66 26.56
C TYR A 284 5.38 -3.15 26.39
N ASN A 285 6.33 -3.90 26.91
CA ASN A 285 7.73 -3.51 26.87
C ASN A 285 8.57 -4.73 26.43
N LYS A 286 8.74 -4.86 25.13
CA LYS A 286 9.37 -6.01 24.47
C LYS A 286 10.87 -6.19 24.83
N ASP A 287 11.50 -5.14 25.35
CA ASP A 287 12.91 -5.14 25.72
C ASP A 287 13.15 -5.80 27.10
N LEU A 288 12.09 -6.04 27.88
CA LEU A 288 12.19 -6.67 29.19
C LEU A 288 12.22 -8.19 29.09
N THR A 289 13.13 -8.81 29.81
CA THR A 289 13.09 -10.24 30.08
C THR A 289 11.93 -10.57 31.04
N ILE A 290 11.47 -11.84 31.04
CA ILE A 290 10.37 -12.24 31.94
C ILE A 290 10.78 -12.15 33.42
N GLU A 291 12.06 -12.29 33.74
CA GLU A 291 12.60 -12.14 35.08
C GLU A 291 12.57 -10.69 35.55
N GLU A 292 13.02 -9.76 34.72
CA GLU A 292 12.94 -8.32 35.02
C GLU A 292 11.47 -7.86 35.17
N ALA A 293 10.60 -8.34 34.28
CA ALA A 293 9.17 -8.05 34.41
C ALA A 293 8.56 -8.57 35.72
N ARG A 294 9.01 -9.73 36.23
CA ARG A 294 8.59 -10.26 37.54
C ARG A 294 9.07 -9.39 38.69
N GLU A 295 10.31 -8.90 38.63
CA GLU A 295 10.85 -8.00 39.66
C GLU A 295 10.09 -6.68 39.71
N ILE A 296 9.83 -6.07 38.57
CA ILE A 296 9.04 -4.83 38.46
C ILE A 296 7.63 -5.03 39.03
N VAL A 297 6.95 -6.12 38.65
CA VAL A 297 5.59 -6.39 39.18
C VAL A 297 5.62 -6.61 40.69
N ARG A 298 6.64 -7.25 41.25
CA ARG A 298 6.80 -7.42 42.71
C ARG A 298 7.02 -6.08 43.40
N ALA A 299 7.90 -5.26 42.86
CA ALA A 299 8.18 -3.93 43.40
C ALA A 299 6.92 -3.05 43.42
N ASN A 300 6.19 -3.02 42.30
CA ASN A 300 4.93 -2.27 42.18
C ASN A 300 3.86 -2.75 43.18
N LYS A 301 3.76 -4.06 43.42
CA LYS A 301 2.82 -4.61 44.44
C LYS A 301 3.18 -4.15 45.83
N GLN A 302 4.47 -4.22 46.21
CA GLN A 302 4.93 -3.79 47.54
C GLN A 302 4.69 -2.29 47.75
N GLU A 303 4.94 -1.48 46.74
CA GLU A 303 4.72 -0.04 46.82
C GLU A 303 3.23 0.31 46.98
N ASN A 304 2.37 -0.33 46.21
CA ASN A 304 0.93 -0.16 46.30
C ASN A 304 0.36 -0.63 47.65
N GLU A 305 0.88 -1.72 48.22
CA GLU A 305 0.49 -2.18 49.57
C GLU A 305 0.89 -1.17 50.64
N GLN A 306 2.09 -0.62 50.56
CA GLN A 306 2.54 0.42 51.51
C GLN A 306 1.66 1.68 51.42
N GLN A 307 1.37 2.16 50.20
CA GLN A 307 0.47 3.31 50.02
C GLN A 307 -0.91 3.05 50.59
N SER A 308 -1.48 1.88 50.36
CA SER A 308 -2.79 1.53 50.93
C SER A 308 -2.83 1.50 52.46
N ILE A 309 -1.74 1.08 53.10
CA ILE A 309 -1.58 1.11 54.55
C ILE A 309 -1.48 2.55 55.06
N PHE A 310 -0.68 3.41 54.39
CA PHE A 310 -0.60 4.84 54.74
C PHE A 310 -1.92 5.57 54.61
N GLU A 311 -2.69 5.29 53.57
CA GLU A 311 -4.05 5.87 53.42
C GLU A 311 -5.00 5.43 54.49
N ARG A 312 -5.01 4.15 54.89
CA ARG A 312 -5.83 3.65 55.99
C ARG A 312 -5.48 4.31 57.32
N ILE A 313 -4.20 4.47 57.64
CA ILE A 313 -3.74 5.16 58.85
C ILE A 313 -4.15 6.64 58.81
N ARG A 314 -4.04 7.31 57.68
CA ARG A 314 -4.45 8.72 57.51
C ARG A 314 -5.96 8.90 57.69
N GLN A 315 -6.78 7.98 57.22
CA GLN A 315 -8.22 7.99 57.39
C GLN A 315 -8.63 7.70 58.85
N GLN A 316 -7.93 6.85 59.57
CA GLN A 316 -8.15 6.60 60.99
C GLN A 316 -7.80 7.82 61.84
N ASN A 317 -6.70 8.50 61.57
CA ASN A 317 -6.30 9.71 62.30
C ASN A 317 -7.17 10.96 62.00
N GLN A 318 -8.00 10.95 60.97
CA GLN A 318 -8.96 12.00 60.67
C GLN A 318 -10.35 11.76 61.34
N ARG A 319 -10.56 10.57 61.91
CA ARG A 319 -11.81 10.22 62.60
C ARG A 319 -11.70 10.28 64.11
N THR A 320 -10.54 10.53 64.64
CA THR A 320 -10.25 10.87 66.03
C THR A 320 -10.03 12.39 66.19
#